data_98891a6798bf784dee631704230be1c6
#
_entry.id   98891a6798bf784dee631704230be1c6
#
_cell.length_a   1.000
_cell.length_b   1.000
_cell.length_c   1.000
_cell.angle_alpha   90.00
_cell.angle_beta   90.00
_cell.angle_gamma   90.00
#
_symmetry.space_group_name_H-M   'P 1'
#
loop_
_entity.id
_entity.type
_entity.pdbx_description
1 polymer ?
#
loop_
_entity_poly.entity_id
_entity_poly.type
_entity_poly.pdbx_seq_one_letter_code
_entity_poly.pdbx_strand_id
1 'polypeptide(L)'
;MIGNLNRKLRNRLSDGDWLPICTTVGGQNAIAISFDDGPSPCTTPTILHLLARFDATAAFFLCGERAERYPSLVEDIAAQGHAIYSHGYWHQRMDEMSPDAFARDLARTEAVLARFRPTPSPYILRLPYGSGHDSARVHAQLRSWRDDVQIAHWSHSFEDWTLADNCDSHATLQIRCDDAIVTALADRGFGGSILLLHEDAIGSASALSGAIAPLLLAALLRGIARYGIKTTTISASTDCSTLSRFVRFKAVR
;
A
#
# COMPACT_ATOMS: atom_id res chain seq x y z
N MET A 1 6.84 -2.03 41.39
CA MET A 1 6.07 -3.10 40.72
C MET A 1 5.74 -2.80 39.26
N ILE A 2 5.59 -1.56 38.85
CA ILE A 2 5.25 -1.15 37.43
C ILE A 2 6.38 -1.46 36.43
N GLY A 3 7.66 -1.37 36.85
CA GLY A 3 8.81 -1.66 35.97
C GLY A 3 8.97 -3.13 35.54
N ASN A 4 8.48 -4.07 36.36
CA ASN A 4 8.56 -5.49 36.04
C ASN A 4 7.44 -5.96 35.09
N LEU A 5 6.28 -5.28 35.12
CA LEU A 5 5.17 -5.56 34.23
C LEU A 5 5.49 -5.07 32.79
N ASN A 6 6.09 -3.88 32.68
CA ASN A 6 6.55 -3.34 31.39
C ASN A 6 7.67 -4.18 30.78
N ARG A 7 8.58 -4.75 31.59
CA ARG A 7 9.64 -5.64 31.08
C ARG A 7 9.09 -7.00 30.62
N LYS A 8 8.13 -7.59 31.36
CA LYS A 8 7.44 -8.82 30.93
C LYS A 8 6.57 -8.61 29.69
N LEU A 9 5.91 -7.44 29.59
CA LEU A 9 5.14 -7.08 28.41
C LEU A 9 6.08 -6.86 27.20
N ARG A 10 7.16 -6.10 27.39
CA ARG A 10 8.18 -5.92 26.33
C ARG A 10 8.78 -7.26 25.87
N ASN A 11 9.10 -8.16 26.80
CA ASN A 11 9.66 -9.47 26.43
C ASN A 11 8.63 -10.38 25.72
N ARG A 12 7.34 -10.31 26.09
CA ARG A 12 6.26 -10.99 25.31
C ARG A 12 5.98 -10.33 23.96
N LEU A 13 6.27 -9.04 23.82
CA LEU A 13 6.12 -8.29 22.57
C LEU A 13 7.38 -8.37 21.70
N SER A 14 8.52 -8.73 22.28
CA SER A 14 9.81 -8.95 21.62
C SER A 14 10.12 -10.42 21.35
N ASP A 15 9.16 -11.35 21.57
CA ASP A 15 9.33 -12.73 21.13
C ASP A 15 9.57 -12.72 19.60
N GLY A 16 10.76 -13.17 19.23
CA GLY A 16 11.49 -12.97 17.99
C GLY A 16 10.82 -13.36 16.67
N ASP A 17 9.51 -13.55 16.64
CA ASP A 17 8.78 -14.03 15.45
C ASP A 17 8.04 -12.95 14.67
N TRP A 18 7.98 -11.72 15.19
CA TRP A 18 7.27 -10.62 14.52
C TRP A 18 8.17 -9.83 13.59
N LEU A 19 7.73 -9.70 12.34
CA LEU A 19 8.39 -8.88 11.33
C LEU A 19 8.06 -7.39 11.54
N PRO A 20 8.94 -6.49 11.10
CA PRO A 20 8.66 -5.06 11.08
C PRO A 20 7.47 -4.73 10.19
N ILE A 21 6.58 -3.83 10.67
CA ILE A 21 5.46 -3.29 9.89
C ILE A 21 5.66 -1.79 9.74
N CYS A 22 5.66 -1.34 8.50
CA CYS A 22 5.83 0.07 8.12
C CYS A 22 4.45 0.69 7.91
N THR A 23 4.13 1.74 8.68
CA THR A 23 2.87 2.48 8.56
C THR A 23 3.08 3.94 8.23
N THR A 24 4.31 4.45 8.40
CA THR A 24 4.70 5.84 8.14
C THR A 24 6.08 5.89 7.48
N VAL A 25 6.37 6.98 6.78
CA VAL A 25 7.68 7.21 6.14
C VAL A 25 8.58 8.16 6.94
N GLY A 26 8.10 8.62 8.09
CA GLY A 26 8.84 9.58 8.91
C GLY A 26 8.83 11.00 8.34
N GLY A 27 8.92 11.99 9.22
CA GLY A 27 8.87 13.40 8.84
C GLY A 27 7.46 13.93 8.55
N GLN A 28 7.25 15.23 8.76
CA GLN A 28 5.92 15.85 8.62
C GLN A 28 5.67 16.45 7.22
N ASN A 29 6.73 16.57 6.40
CA ASN A 29 6.66 17.27 5.11
C ASN A 29 6.67 16.34 3.90
N ALA A 30 6.54 15.03 4.12
CA ALA A 30 6.48 14.04 3.06
C ALA A 30 5.40 13.00 3.33
N ILE A 31 4.88 12.39 2.27
CA ILE A 31 3.96 11.25 2.32
C ILE A 31 4.42 10.20 1.31
N ALA A 32 4.08 8.93 1.54
CA ALA A 32 4.17 7.90 0.50
C ALA A 32 2.80 7.63 -0.08
N ILE A 33 2.65 7.84 -1.37
CA ILE A 33 1.47 7.40 -2.13
C ILE A 33 1.70 5.94 -2.49
N SER A 34 0.74 5.06 -2.19
CA SER A 34 0.84 3.67 -2.60
C SER A 34 -0.46 3.16 -3.21
N PHE A 35 -0.31 2.37 -4.27
CA PHE A 35 -1.40 1.74 -5.00
C PHE A 35 -1.33 0.24 -4.86
N ASP A 36 -2.45 -0.39 -4.52
CA ASP A 36 -2.62 -1.82 -4.47
C ASP A 36 -3.34 -2.34 -5.72
N ASP A 37 -3.34 -3.65 -5.92
CA ASP A 37 -4.12 -4.41 -6.91
C ASP A 37 -3.68 -4.29 -8.38
N GLY A 38 -2.76 -3.41 -8.71
CA GLY A 38 -2.31 -3.21 -10.09
C GLY A 38 -1.48 -4.35 -10.69
N PRO A 39 -1.03 -4.18 -11.95
CA PRO A 39 -1.39 -3.09 -12.84
C PRO A 39 -2.76 -3.27 -13.50
N SER A 40 -3.41 -2.16 -13.87
CA SER A 40 -4.68 -2.15 -14.58
C SER A 40 -4.59 -1.34 -15.88
N PRO A 41 -4.94 -1.90 -17.04
CA PRO A 41 -4.91 -1.15 -18.30
C PRO A 41 -5.88 0.03 -18.32
N CYS A 42 -6.89 0.04 -17.44
CA CYS A 42 -7.87 1.10 -17.34
C CYS A 42 -7.36 2.32 -16.57
N THR A 43 -6.48 2.12 -15.59
CA THR A 43 -6.12 3.17 -14.61
C THR A 43 -4.62 3.46 -14.56
N THR A 44 -3.74 2.44 -14.64
CA THR A 44 -2.29 2.63 -14.55
C THR A 44 -1.74 3.71 -15.47
N PRO A 45 -2.10 3.78 -16.78
CA PRO A 45 -1.56 4.82 -17.66
C PRO A 45 -1.93 6.23 -17.19
N THR A 46 -3.17 6.43 -16.73
CA THR A 46 -3.62 7.72 -16.22
C THR A 46 -2.96 8.09 -14.91
N ILE A 47 -2.77 7.12 -14.00
CA ILE A 47 -2.04 7.30 -12.74
C ILE A 47 -0.61 7.76 -13.02
N LEU A 48 0.12 7.07 -13.90
CA LEU A 48 1.49 7.41 -14.28
C LEU A 48 1.59 8.80 -14.91
N HIS A 49 0.65 9.16 -15.80
CA HIS A 49 0.58 10.49 -16.36
C HIS A 49 0.38 11.59 -15.30
N LEU A 50 -0.50 11.36 -14.32
CA LEU A 50 -0.72 12.29 -13.21
C LEU A 50 0.51 12.42 -12.32
N LEU A 51 1.15 11.32 -11.95
CA LEU A 51 2.37 11.33 -11.15
C LEU A 51 3.48 12.12 -11.85
N ALA A 52 3.73 11.86 -13.14
CA ALA A 52 4.72 12.57 -13.94
C ALA A 52 4.43 14.08 -14.03
N ARG A 53 3.16 14.46 -14.21
CA ARG A 53 2.75 15.87 -14.31
C ARG A 53 3.03 16.67 -13.02
N PHE A 54 3.01 16.03 -11.87
CA PHE A 54 3.24 16.66 -10.56
C PHE A 54 4.64 16.37 -10.00
N ASP A 55 5.54 15.75 -10.76
CA ASP A 55 6.87 15.31 -10.30
C ASP A 55 6.77 14.49 -9.01
N ALA A 56 5.78 13.60 -8.96
CA ALA A 56 5.46 12.80 -7.79
C ALA A 56 5.92 11.34 -7.96
N THR A 57 6.38 10.75 -6.86
CA THR A 57 6.73 9.32 -6.79
C THR A 57 5.68 8.53 -6.03
N ALA A 58 5.53 7.25 -6.37
CA ALA A 58 4.61 6.33 -5.70
C ALA A 58 5.23 4.93 -5.54
N ALA A 59 4.60 4.11 -4.71
CA ALA A 59 4.87 2.69 -4.58
C ALA A 59 3.68 1.90 -5.13
N PHE A 60 3.95 0.89 -5.93
CA PHE A 60 2.94 0.01 -6.53
C PHE A 60 3.08 -1.39 -5.94
N PHE A 61 2.07 -1.86 -5.25
CA PHE A 61 1.96 -3.21 -4.74
C PHE A 61 1.17 -4.04 -5.74
N LEU A 62 1.90 -4.74 -6.60
CA LEU A 62 1.32 -5.40 -7.76
C LEU A 62 0.95 -6.85 -7.49
N CYS A 63 -0.21 -7.26 -8.00
CA CYS A 63 -0.61 -8.66 -8.06
C CYS A 63 0.18 -9.38 -9.15
N GLY A 64 0.79 -10.51 -8.84
CA GLY A 64 1.65 -11.25 -9.78
C GLY A 64 0.91 -11.67 -11.05
N GLU A 65 -0.34 -12.10 -10.96
CA GLU A 65 -1.18 -12.47 -12.11
C GLU A 65 -1.40 -11.30 -13.06
N ARG A 66 -1.67 -10.11 -12.53
CA ARG A 66 -1.85 -8.91 -13.33
C ARG A 66 -0.55 -8.42 -13.94
N ALA A 67 0.56 -8.48 -13.18
CA ALA A 67 1.89 -8.15 -13.68
C ALA A 67 2.34 -9.09 -14.82
N GLU A 68 2.02 -10.39 -14.73
CA GLU A 68 2.29 -11.35 -15.80
C GLU A 68 1.42 -11.09 -17.05
N ARG A 69 0.17 -10.65 -16.84
CA ARG A 69 -0.78 -10.35 -17.92
C ARG A 69 -0.49 -9.03 -18.64
N TYR A 70 0.01 -8.03 -17.93
CA TYR A 70 0.25 -6.68 -18.45
C TYR A 70 1.70 -6.23 -18.23
N PRO A 71 2.69 -6.95 -18.76
CA PRO A 71 4.11 -6.69 -18.50
C PRO A 71 4.56 -5.29 -18.93
N SER A 72 4.03 -4.75 -20.02
CA SER A 72 4.37 -3.40 -20.49
C SER A 72 3.99 -2.31 -19.50
N LEU A 73 2.89 -2.48 -18.77
CA LEU A 73 2.52 -1.52 -17.72
C LEU A 73 3.48 -1.57 -16.52
N VAL A 74 4.01 -2.75 -16.20
CA VAL A 74 5.03 -2.89 -15.15
C VAL A 74 6.35 -2.25 -15.60
N GLU A 75 6.71 -2.39 -16.88
CA GLU A 75 7.87 -1.71 -17.47
C GLU A 75 7.71 -0.18 -17.40
N ASP A 76 6.52 0.34 -17.72
CA ASP A 76 6.23 1.78 -17.63
C ASP A 76 6.33 2.30 -16.19
N ILE A 77 5.81 1.56 -15.20
CA ILE A 77 5.94 1.89 -13.76
C ILE A 77 7.42 1.95 -13.37
N ALA A 78 8.21 0.95 -13.75
CA ALA A 78 9.64 0.88 -13.45
C ALA A 78 10.44 2.00 -14.15
N ALA A 79 10.16 2.25 -15.43
CA ALA A 79 10.85 3.25 -16.25
C ALA A 79 10.65 4.67 -15.73
N GLN A 80 9.50 4.96 -15.09
CA GLN A 80 9.23 6.25 -14.46
C GLN A 80 9.77 6.37 -13.02
N GLY A 81 10.52 5.36 -12.54
CA GLY A 81 11.20 5.41 -11.25
C GLY A 81 10.31 5.15 -10.03
N HIS A 82 9.14 4.58 -10.24
CA HIS A 82 8.26 4.19 -9.15
C HIS A 82 8.71 2.89 -8.50
N ALA A 83 8.45 2.73 -7.20
CA ALA A 83 8.77 1.49 -6.49
C ALA A 83 7.74 0.39 -6.81
N ILE A 84 8.22 -0.84 -6.99
CA ILE A 84 7.38 -2.01 -7.29
C ILE A 84 7.57 -3.05 -6.20
N TYR A 85 6.49 -3.48 -5.58
CA TYR A 85 6.44 -4.44 -4.49
C TYR A 85 5.39 -5.52 -4.73
N SER A 86 5.51 -6.61 -3.98
CA SER A 86 4.57 -7.74 -4.05
C SER A 86 3.26 -7.46 -3.32
N HIS A 87 2.14 -7.79 -3.96
CA HIS A 87 0.80 -7.85 -3.36
C HIS A 87 0.17 -9.25 -3.48
N GLY A 88 1.02 -10.28 -3.38
CA GLY A 88 0.61 -11.66 -3.66
C GLY A 88 0.41 -11.91 -5.16
N TYR A 89 0.19 -13.19 -5.52
CA TYR A 89 -0.02 -13.54 -6.92
C TYR A 89 -1.49 -13.42 -7.34
N TRP A 90 -2.42 -14.01 -6.54
CA TRP A 90 -3.84 -14.10 -6.84
C TRP A 90 -4.73 -13.14 -6.04
N HIS A 91 -4.14 -12.19 -5.30
CA HIS A 91 -4.87 -11.32 -4.37
C HIS A 91 -5.78 -12.12 -3.42
N GLN A 92 -5.27 -13.19 -2.84
CA GLN A 92 -5.99 -14.01 -1.87
C GLN A 92 -5.59 -13.66 -0.43
N ARG A 93 -6.50 -13.91 0.51
CA ARG A 93 -6.22 -13.74 1.94
C ARG A 93 -5.13 -14.70 2.38
N MET A 94 -3.95 -14.17 2.67
CA MET A 94 -2.77 -14.98 3.01
C MET A 94 -2.88 -15.66 4.37
N ASP A 95 -3.69 -15.11 5.28
CA ASP A 95 -4.01 -15.73 6.57
C ASP A 95 -4.91 -16.98 6.46
N GLU A 96 -5.49 -17.24 5.31
CA GLU A 96 -6.32 -18.43 5.03
C GLU A 96 -5.56 -19.49 4.24
N MET A 97 -4.38 -19.19 3.71
CA MET A 97 -3.60 -20.13 2.90
C MET A 97 -2.94 -21.24 3.75
N SER A 98 -2.76 -22.42 3.14
CA SER A 98 -1.83 -23.40 3.67
C SER A 98 -0.38 -22.93 3.52
N PRO A 99 0.58 -23.41 4.34
CA PRO A 99 1.99 -23.00 4.25
C PRO A 99 2.58 -23.15 2.85
N ASP A 100 2.30 -24.24 2.17
CA ASP A 100 2.80 -24.52 0.81
C ASP A 100 2.17 -23.58 -0.24
N ALA A 101 0.86 -23.29 -0.12
CA ALA A 101 0.20 -22.35 -1.01
C ALA A 101 0.75 -20.93 -0.82
N PHE A 102 0.98 -20.53 0.43
CA PHE A 102 1.57 -19.25 0.80
C PHE A 102 2.99 -19.06 0.20
N ALA A 103 3.85 -20.07 0.39
CA ALA A 103 5.22 -20.03 -0.14
C ALA A 103 5.23 -20.00 -1.67
N ARG A 104 4.35 -20.77 -2.34
CA ARG A 104 4.22 -20.76 -3.81
C ARG A 104 3.71 -19.43 -4.33
N ASP A 105 2.74 -18.80 -3.67
CA ASP A 105 2.21 -17.49 -4.06
C ASP A 105 3.31 -16.43 -4.05
N LEU A 106 4.07 -16.32 -2.95
CA LEU A 106 5.19 -15.38 -2.83
C LEU A 106 6.29 -15.64 -3.87
N ALA A 107 6.70 -16.90 -4.02
CA ALA A 107 7.77 -17.26 -4.95
C ALA A 107 7.36 -16.97 -6.40
N ARG A 108 6.13 -17.25 -6.77
CA ARG A 108 5.59 -16.98 -8.11
C ARG A 108 5.48 -15.47 -8.37
N THR A 109 4.99 -14.71 -7.40
CA THR A 109 4.91 -13.25 -7.51
C THR A 109 6.29 -12.67 -7.75
N GLU A 110 7.29 -13.05 -6.94
CA GLU A 110 8.65 -12.52 -7.08
C GLU A 110 9.29 -12.95 -8.40
N ALA A 111 9.06 -14.17 -8.88
CA ALA A 111 9.57 -14.63 -10.17
C ALA A 111 9.06 -13.78 -11.35
N VAL A 112 7.84 -13.24 -11.24
CA VAL A 112 7.29 -12.27 -12.22
C VAL A 112 7.93 -10.90 -12.04
N LEU A 113 7.92 -10.35 -10.82
CA LEU A 113 8.34 -8.97 -10.56
C LEU A 113 9.85 -8.76 -10.72
N ALA A 114 10.68 -9.78 -10.43
CA ALA A 114 12.13 -9.72 -10.60
C ALA A 114 12.60 -9.47 -12.05
N ARG A 115 11.71 -9.63 -13.01
CA ARG A 115 11.96 -9.32 -14.43
C ARG A 115 12.00 -7.81 -14.71
N PHE A 116 11.38 -7.01 -13.84
CA PHE A 116 11.17 -5.58 -14.06
C PHE A 116 11.97 -4.70 -13.10
N ARG A 117 12.43 -5.27 -12.00
CA ARG A 117 13.20 -4.55 -10.98
C ARG A 117 14.10 -5.51 -10.20
N PRO A 118 15.22 -5.04 -9.60
CA PRO A 118 15.94 -5.82 -8.62
C PRO A 118 15.04 -6.26 -7.47
N THR A 119 15.26 -7.47 -6.95
CA THR A 119 14.59 -7.91 -5.72
C THR A 119 14.94 -6.96 -4.58
N PRO A 120 13.96 -6.34 -3.90
CA PRO A 120 14.25 -5.42 -2.81
C PRO A 120 14.94 -6.12 -1.63
N SER A 121 15.82 -5.39 -0.96
CA SER A 121 16.38 -5.81 0.33
C SER A 121 16.45 -4.58 1.25
N PRO A 122 15.70 -4.58 2.38
CA PRO A 122 14.79 -5.64 2.83
C PRO A 122 13.66 -5.90 1.83
N TYR A 123 13.08 -7.10 1.89
CA TYR A 123 11.99 -7.48 1.02
C TYR A 123 10.67 -6.86 1.52
N ILE A 124 10.21 -5.85 0.81
CA ILE A 124 8.98 -5.14 1.14
C ILE A 124 7.82 -5.77 0.39
N LEU A 125 6.74 -6.08 1.11
CA LEU A 125 5.48 -6.56 0.53
C LEU A 125 4.28 -5.96 1.28
N ARG A 126 3.11 -6.02 0.65
CA ARG A 126 1.83 -5.75 1.33
C ARG A 126 0.93 -6.97 1.21
N LEU A 127 0.32 -7.34 2.33
CA LEU A 127 -0.60 -8.47 2.38
C LEU A 127 -1.96 -8.05 1.79
N PRO A 128 -2.55 -8.82 0.86
CA PRO A 128 -3.90 -8.57 0.35
C PRO A 128 -4.90 -8.43 1.50
N TYR A 129 -5.81 -7.48 1.39
CA TYR A 129 -6.80 -7.12 2.42
C TYR A 129 -6.17 -6.71 3.77
N GLY A 130 -4.85 -6.46 3.84
CA GLY A 130 -4.12 -6.33 5.09
C GLY A 130 -4.17 -7.59 5.97
N SER A 131 -4.61 -8.73 5.43
CA SER A 131 -4.90 -9.94 6.18
C SER A 131 -3.64 -10.60 6.73
N GLY A 132 -3.63 -10.83 8.05
CA GLY A 132 -2.52 -11.53 8.71
C GLY A 132 -1.39 -10.62 9.21
N HIS A 133 -1.50 -9.28 9.10
CA HIS A 133 -0.52 -8.36 9.66
C HIS A 133 -0.36 -8.50 11.20
N ASP A 134 -1.37 -9.04 11.87
CA ASP A 134 -1.41 -9.33 13.31
C ASP A 134 -1.41 -10.84 13.62
N SER A 135 -1.16 -11.69 12.62
CA SER A 135 -1.14 -13.15 12.75
C SER A 135 0.29 -13.68 12.93
N ALA A 136 0.58 -14.25 14.11
CA ALA A 136 1.87 -14.89 14.38
C ALA A 136 2.22 -15.97 13.34
N ARG A 137 1.21 -16.71 12.85
CA ARG A 137 1.38 -17.73 11.80
C ARG A 137 1.87 -17.11 10.50
N VAL A 138 1.27 -16.00 10.06
CA VAL A 138 1.68 -15.33 8.81
C VAL A 138 3.09 -14.77 8.92
N HIS A 139 3.44 -14.15 10.06
CA HIS A 139 4.81 -13.67 10.30
C HIS A 139 5.85 -14.80 10.30
N ALA A 140 5.54 -15.94 10.93
CA ALA A 140 6.41 -17.10 10.90
C ALA A 140 6.60 -17.67 9.49
N GLN A 141 5.53 -17.73 8.68
CA GLN A 141 5.60 -18.17 7.28
C GLN A 141 6.44 -17.21 6.42
N LEU A 142 6.24 -15.89 6.57
CA LEU A 142 7.05 -14.88 5.88
C LEU A 142 8.53 -15.00 6.25
N ARG A 143 8.85 -15.15 7.53
CA ARG A 143 10.22 -15.31 8.02
C ARG A 143 10.84 -16.62 7.52
N SER A 144 10.08 -17.70 7.44
CA SER A 144 10.53 -18.98 6.87
C SER A 144 10.87 -18.87 5.39
N TRP A 145 10.17 -17.97 4.67
CA TRP A 145 10.44 -17.70 3.26
C TRP A 145 11.65 -16.77 3.07
N ARG A 146 11.75 -15.70 3.87
CA ARG A 146 12.88 -14.77 3.91
C ARG A 146 12.97 -14.08 5.27
N ASP A 147 14.20 -13.92 5.78
CA ASP A 147 14.47 -13.31 7.08
C ASP A 147 14.47 -11.77 7.07
N ASP A 148 14.63 -11.15 5.88
CA ASP A 148 14.68 -9.69 5.69
C ASP A 148 13.33 -9.07 5.31
N VAL A 149 12.21 -9.76 5.52
CA VAL A 149 10.87 -9.27 5.14
C VAL A 149 10.43 -8.09 6.01
N GLN A 150 9.87 -7.07 5.36
CA GLN A 150 9.13 -5.97 5.98
C GLN A 150 7.71 -5.89 5.40
N ILE A 151 6.72 -5.79 6.27
CA ILE A 151 5.33 -5.63 5.84
C ILE A 151 5.04 -4.14 5.69
N ALA A 152 4.75 -3.68 4.47
CA ALA A 152 4.25 -2.33 4.27
C ALA A 152 2.74 -2.31 4.51
N HIS A 153 2.33 -1.46 5.42
CA HIS A 153 0.93 -1.18 5.69
C HIS A 153 0.65 0.30 5.38
N TRP A 154 -0.36 0.91 5.98
CA TRP A 154 -0.70 2.32 5.78
C TRP A 154 -1.07 2.97 7.11
N SER A 155 -1.06 4.28 7.15
CA SER A 155 -1.61 5.07 8.25
C SER A 155 -2.92 5.75 7.87
N HIS A 156 -3.14 6.03 6.57
CA HIS A 156 -4.38 6.59 6.06
C HIS A 156 -4.91 5.76 4.89
N SER A 157 -6.21 5.47 4.90
CA SER A 157 -6.97 4.86 3.80
C SER A 157 -8.13 5.78 3.46
N PHE A 158 -8.42 5.93 2.19
CA PHE A 158 -9.57 6.69 1.71
C PHE A 158 -10.81 5.83 1.55
N GLU A 159 -10.72 4.51 1.84
CA GLU A 159 -11.78 3.54 1.53
C GLU A 159 -12.29 3.74 0.10
N ASP A 160 -11.35 3.97 -0.82
CA ASP A 160 -11.62 4.43 -2.19
C ASP A 160 -12.53 3.50 -2.98
N TRP A 161 -12.55 2.21 -2.64
CA TRP A 161 -13.50 1.24 -3.20
C TRP A 161 -14.97 1.59 -2.90
N THR A 162 -15.26 2.48 -1.92
CA THR A 162 -16.62 2.92 -1.56
C THR A 162 -16.96 4.30 -2.13
N LEU A 163 -15.99 5.06 -2.65
CA LEU A 163 -16.20 6.45 -3.08
C LEU A 163 -17.21 6.57 -4.21
N ALA A 164 -17.34 5.57 -5.07
CA ALA A 164 -18.31 5.56 -6.15
C ALA A 164 -19.70 5.06 -5.74
N ASP A 165 -19.88 4.60 -4.49
CA ASP A 165 -21.17 4.12 -4.01
C ASP A 165 -22.21 5.26 -4.02
N ASN A 166 -23.35 4.99 -4.66
CA ASN A 166 -24.41 5.98 -4.82
C ASN A 166 -23.99 7.27 -5.55
N CYS A 167 -22.90 7.22 -6.35
CA CYS A 167 -22.58 8.27 -7.32
C CYS A 167 -23.34 8.02 -8.63
N ASP A 168 -24.00 9.04 -9.13
CA ASP A 168 -24.73 9.04 -10.39
C ASP A 168 -23.92 9.60 -11.57
N SER A 169 -22.80 10.26 -11.27
CA SER A 169 -21.99 10.97 -12.26
C SER A 169 -20.53 11.11 -11.83
N HIS A 170 -19.66 11.36 -12.80
CA HIS A 170 -18.27 11.73 -12.54
C HIS A 170 -18.15 13.01 -11.71
N ALA A 171 -19.09 13.96 -11.86
CA ALA A 171 -19.09 15.20 -11.09
C ALA A 171 -19.33 14.94 -9.60
N THR A 172 -20.27 14.07 -9.25
CA THR A 172 -20.56 13.66 -7.88
C THR A 172 -19.36 12.91 -7.29
N LEU A 173 -18.75 12.00 -8.05
CA LEU A 173 -17.54 11.28 -7.62
C LEU A 173 -16.36 12.24 -7.39
N GLN A 174 -16.15 13.24 -8.27
CA GLN A 174 -15.11 14.24 -8.11
C GLN A 174 -15.28 15.02 -6.80
N ILE A 175 -16.50 15.45 -6.47
CA ILE A 175 -16.78 16.15 -5.20
C ILE A 175 -16.39 15.27 -4.01
N ARG A 176 -16.77 13.99 -4.01
CA ARG A 176 -16.40 13.06 -2.93
C ARG A 176 -14.90 12.86 -2.81
N CYS A 177 -14.19 12.76 -3.93
CA CYS A 177 -12.73 12.68 -3.92
C CYS A 177 -12.09 13.95 -3.36
N ASP A 178 -12.59 15.14 -3.76
CA ASP A 178 -12.08 16.41 -3.26
C ASP A 178 -12.35 16.56 -1.74
N ASP A 179 -13.53 16.18 -1.26
CA ASP A 179 -13.90 16.22 0.17
C ASP A 179 -13.04 15.27 1.02
N ALA A 180 -12.79 14.05 0.51
CA ALA A 180 -11.93 13.08 1.17
C ALA A 180 -10.49 13.64 1.34
N ILE A 181 -9.95 14.29 0.30
CA ILE A 181 -8.63 14.90 0.36
C ILE A 181 -8.60 16.11 1.29
N VAL A 182 -9.61 16.97 1.27
CA VAL A 182 -9.72 18.12 2.21
C VAL A 182 -9.72 17.62 3.65
N THR A 183 -10.49 16.57 3.93
CA THR A 183 -10.56 15.95 5.26
C THR A 183 -9.21 15.38 5.68
N ALA A 184 -8.52 14.66 4.79
CA ALA A 184 -7.20 14.08 5.07
C ALA A 184 -6.16 15.16 5.35
N LEU A 185 -6.12 16.22 4.54
CA LEU A 185 -5.15 17.32 4.70
C LEU A 185 -5.38 18.15 5.98
N ALA A 186 -6.58 18.14 6.54
CA ALA A 186 -6.88 18.76 7.82
C ALA A 186 -6.38 17.93 9.04
N ASP A 187 -6.07 16.65 8.85
CA ASP A 187 -5.51 15.81 9.92
C ASP A 187 -4.04 16.17 10.16
N ARG A 188 -3.70 16.56 11.38
CA ARG A 188 -2.31 16.85 11.80
C ARG A 188 -1.37 15.65 11.64
N GLY A 189 -1.90 14.43 11.59
CA GLY A 189 -1.14 13.21 11.37
C GLY A 189 -0.96 12.83 9.90
N PHE A 190 -1.39 13.66 8.96
CA PHE A 190 -1.30 13.35 7.53
C PHE A 190 0.15 13.35 7.01
N GLY A 191 0.97 14.30 7.46
CA GLY A 191 2.40 14.29 7.15
C GLY A 191 3.10 13.06 7.73
N GLY A 192 3.99 12.45 6.97
CA GLY A 192 4.67 11.20 7.33
C GLY A 192 3.88 9.93 7.00
N SER A 193 2.68 10.05 6.45
CA SER A 193 1.80 8.92 6.18
C SER A 193 2.23 8.07 5.01
N ILE A 194 1.94 6.78 5.11
CA ILE A 194 1.75 5.90 3.95
C ILE A 194 0.25 5.89 3.63
N LEU A 195 -0.10 6.31 2.42
CA LEU A 195 -1.48 6.37 1.94
C LEU A 195 -1.82 5.11 1.16
N LEU A 196 -2.97 4.50 1.47
CA LEU A 196 -3.54 3.40 0.70
C LEU A 196 -4.52 3.94 -0.33
N LEU A 197 -4.25 3.62 -1.60
CA LEU A 197 -5.13 3.74 -2.75
C LEU A 197 -5.13 2.40 -3.51
N HIS A 198 -6.13 2.19 -4.35
CA HIS A 198 -6.20 1.04 -5.24
C HIS A 198 -6.20 1.50 -6.69
N GLU A 199 -5.47 0.77 -7.57
CA GLU A 199 -5.48 1.08 -9.00
C GLU A 199 -6.85 0.75 -9.62
N ASP A 200 -7.47 -0.31 -9.12
CA ASP A 200 -8.76 -0.78 -9.58
C ASP A 200 -9.55 -1.23 -8.36
N ALA A 201 -10.70 -0.65 -8.12
CA ALA A 201 -11.54 -0.99 -6.96
C ALA A 201 -12.15 -2.39 -7.16
N ILE A 202 -11.38 -3.43 -6.85
CA ILE A 202 -11.83 -4.83 -6.97
C ILE A 202 -13.09 -5.02 -6.14
N GLY A 203 -14.14 -5.50 -6.79
CA GLY A 203 -15.44 -5.75 -6.15
C GLY A 203 -16.40 -4.56 -6.12
N SER A 204 -16.02 -3.39 -6.64
CA SER A 204 -16.96 -2.30 -6.85
C SER A 204 -17.92 -2.63 -7.99
N ALA A 205 -19.22 -2.55 -7.73
CA ALA A 205 -20.26 -2.73 -8.76
C ALA A 205 -20.57 -1.43 -9.53
N SER A 206 -19.91 -0.33 -9.18
CA SER A 206 -20.16 0.98 -9.81
C SER A 206 -19.53 1.05 -11.20
N ALA A 207 -20.29 1.57 -12.16
CA ALA A 207 -19.77 1.90 -13.51
C ALA A 207 -18.67 2.99 -13.47
N LEU A 208 -18.51 3.70 -12.35
CA LEU A 208 -17.52 4.74 -12.13
C LEU A 208 -16.25 4.22 -11.45
N SER A 209 -16.14 2.92 -11.16
CA SER A 209 -14.99 2.34 -10.44
C SER A 209 -13.65 2.69 -11.07
N GLY A 210 -13.53 2.62 -12.39
CA GLY A 210 -12.30 2.99 -13.12
C GLY A 210 -11.95 4.48 -13.08
N ALA A 211 -12.85 5.36 -12.63
CA ALA A 211 -12.57 6.77 -12.47
C ALA A 211 -12.07 7.16 -11.06
N ILE A 212 -12.24 6.28 -10.09
CA ILE A 212 -11.92 6.58 -8.67
C ILE A 212 -10.46 6.95 -8.50
N ALA A 213 -9.54 6.03 -8.86
CA ALA A 213 -8.11 6.23 -8.65
C ALA A 213 -7.56 7.49 -9.36
N PRO A 214 -7.88 7.75 -10.65
CA PRO A 214 -7.47 8.99 -11.31
C PRO A 214 -8.01 10.26 -10.65
N LEU A 215 -9.28 10.30 -10.27
CA LEU A 215 -9.89 11.50 -9.68
C LEU A 215 -9.35 11.76 -8.28
N LEU A 216 -9.25 10.72 -7.45
CA LEU A 216 -8.71 10.82 -6.09
C LEU A 216 -7.24 11.24 -6.11
N LEU A 217 -6.42 10.62 -6.98
CA LEU A 217 -5.01 10.98 -7.14
C LEU A 217 -4.85 12.43 -7.61
N ALA A 218 -5.64 12.87 -8.59
CA ALA A 218 -5.58 14.24 -9.07
C ALA A 218 -5.95 15.26 -7.96
N ALA A 219 -6.96 14.96 -7.13
CA ALA A 219 -7.31 15.77 -5.97
C ALA A 219 -6.18 15.80 -4.94
N LEU A 220 -5.60 14.64 -4.61
CA LEU A 220 -4.48 14.50 -3.69
C LEU A 220 -3.27 15.32 -4.14
N LEU A 221 -2.84 15.15 -5.40
CA LEU A 221 -1.65 15.83 -5.92
C LEU A 221 -1.83 17.36 -5.94
N ARG A 222 -3.03 17.87 -6.30
CA ARG A 222 -3.34 19.31 -6.17
C ARG A 222 -3.29 19.77 -4.72
N GLY A 223 -3.83 18.96 -3.80
CA GLY A 223 -3.85 19.27 -2.38
C GLY A 223 -2.46 19.36 -1.78
N ILE A 224 -1.63 18.32 -1.94
CA ILE A 224 -0.27 18.30 -1.37
C ILE A 224 0.63 19.36 -1.99
N ALA A 225 0.51 19.65 -3.28
CA ALA A 225 1.26 20.73 -3.94
C ALA A 225 0.95 22.10 -3.31
N ARG A 226 -0.32 22.36 -2.97
CA ARG A 226 -0.74 23.61 -2.30
C ARG A 226 -0.11 23.81 -0.91
N TYR A 227 0.14 22.70 -0.20
CA TYR A 227 0.73 22.74 1.15
C TYR A 227 2.25 22.48 1.16
N GLY A 228 2.88 22.31 -0.01
CA GLY A 228 4.30 22.02 -0.14
C GLY A 228 4.72 20.66 0.43
N ILE A 229 3.78 19.72 0.53
CA ILE A 229 4.05 18.34 0.96
C ILE A 229 4.66 17.58 -0.23
N LYS A 230 5.79 16.92 0.01
CA LYS A 230 6.49 16.13 -1.01
C LYS A 230 6.02 14.68 -1.00
N THR A 231 6.18 14.00 -2.13
CA THR A 231 6.04 12.55 -2.19
C THR A 231 7.38 11.87 -1.97
N THR A 232 7.35 10.68 -1.38
CA THR A 232 8.51 9.80 -1.22
C THR A 232 8.08 8.36 -1.43
N THR A 233 9.04 7.47 -1.66
CA THR A 233 8.78 6.04 -1.77
C THR A 233 8.89 5.36 -0.41
N ILE A 234 8.23 4.21 -0.27
CA ILE A 234 8.49 3.28 0.83
C ILE A 234 9.83 2.59 0.53
N SER A 235 10.75 2.58 1.47
CA SER A 235 12.09 2.04 1.29
C SER A 235 12.61 1.38 2.57
N ALA A 236 13.81 0.84 2.51
CA ALA A 236 14.50 0.27 3.68
C ALA A 236 14.68 1.25 4.85
N SER A 237 14.72 2.56 4.56
CA SER A 237 14.81 3.63 5.57
C SER A 237 13.46 4.05 6.14
N THR A 238 12.36 3.47 5.67
CA THR A 238 11.01 3.73 6.19
C THR A 238 10.94 3.29 7.65
N ASP A 239 10.29 4.11 8.48
CA ASP A 239 10.14 3.82 9.90
C ASP A 239 9.19 2.65 10.13
N CYS A 240 9.72 1.53 10.58
CA CYS A 240 9.00 0.29 10.76
C CYS A 240 9.13 -0.21 12.21
N SER A 241 8.05 -0.74 12.75
CA SER A 241 8.02 -1.29 14.10
C SER A 241 7.22 -2.59 14.17
N THR A 242 7.69 -3.54 14.97
CA THR A 242 6.92 -4.74 15.29
C THR A 242 5.66 -4.41 16.11
N LEU A 243 5.64 -3.26 16.77
CA LEU A 243 4.48 -2.78 17.55
C LEU A 243 3.38 -2.22 16.67
N SER A 244 3.67 -1.89 15.40
CA SER A 244 2.67 -1.36 14.45
C SER A 244 1.54 -2.35 14.17
N ARG A 245 1.69 -3.66 14.47
CA ARG A 245 0.61 -4.65 14.39
C ARG A 245 -0.59 -4.34 15.29
N PHE A 246 -0.43 -3.49 16.31
CA PHE A 246 -1.50 -3.06 17.21
C PHE A 246 -2.12 -1.71 16.80
N VAL A 247 -1.58 -1.07 15.79
CA VAL A 247 -2.11 0.21 15.31
C VAL A 247 -3.42 -0.04 14.57
N ARG A 248 -4.47 0.69 14.97
CA ARG A 248 -5.71 0.73 14.19
C ARG A 248 -5.51 1.72 13.04
N PHE A 249 -5.76 1.25 11.82
CA PHE A 249 -5.63 2.07 10.63
C PHE A 249 -6.78 3.08 10.57
N LYS A 250 -6.44 4.33 10.24
CA LYS A 250 -7.45 5.37 10.06
C LYS A 250 -8.08 5.24 8.68
N ALA A 251 -9.40 5.15 8.63
CA ALA A 251 -10.16 5.48 7.43
C ALA A 251 -10.44 6.99 7.44
N VAL A 252 -10.22 7.63 6.32
CA VAL A 252 -10.69 9.01 6.10
C VAL A 252 -12.15 8.91 5.68
N ARG A 253 -13.06 9.26 6.57
CA ARG A 253 -14.51 9.24 6.33
C ARG A 253 -15.01 10.63 6.03
#